data_4ab1b67bea050f4f6e2b06e27586ea26
#
_entry.id   4ab1b67bea050f4f6e2b06e27586ea26
#
_cell.length_a   1.000
_cell.length_b   1.000
_cell.length_c   1.000
_cell.angle_alpha   90.00
_cell.angle_beta   90.00
_cell.angle_gamma   90.00
#
_symmetry.space_group_name_H-M   'P 1'
#
loop_
_entity.id
_entity.type
_entity.pdbx_description
1 polymer ?
#
loop_
_entity_poly.entity_id
_entity_poly.type
_entity_poly.pdbx_seq_one_letter_code
_entity_poly.pdbx_strand_id
1 'polypeptide(L)'
;LTYQKSLYKEPAEWSENPDVAPVDRMFRTPDLYGYFTMQYTPTKKFSMSLTGTYSGPMLVQHMESSVTPVDIAVETPSFFDANFKIAKDFSIFPMVNLQLNGGVMNLFNSFQKDFDTGADRDSGYIYGPMMPRSIYFGVKLSL
;
A
#
# COMPACT_ATOMS: atom_id res chain seq x y z
N LEU A 1 -8.72 8.95 9.11
CA LEU A 1 -7.94 8.10 9.99
C LEU A 1 -8.88 7.31 10.88
N THR A 2 -8.72 5.99 10.93
CA THR A 2 -9.56 5.06 11.68
C THR A 2 -8.70 4.33 12.71
N TYR A 3 -9.17 4.30 13.95
CA TYR A 3 -8.61 3.45 15.00
C TYR A 3 -9.60 2.36 15.35
N GLN A 4 -9.11 1.13 15.45
CA GLN A 4 -9.88 -0.05 15.85
C GLN A 4 -8.99 -0.99 16.66
N LYS A 5 -9.62 -1.89 17.42
CA LYS A 5 -8.93 -3.00 18.06
C LYS A 5 -9.74 -4.26 17.83
N SER A 6 -9.19 -5.18 17.06
CA SER A 6 -9.87 -6.40 16.66
C SER A 6 -9.24 -7.61 17.33
N LEU A 7 -9.97 -8.22 18.24
CA LEU A 7 -9.54 -9.38 19.00
C LEU A 7 -10.52 -10.54 18.79
N TYR A 8 -10.01 -11.76 18.84
CA TYR A 8 -10.84 -12.93 18.98
C TYR A 8 -11.42 -12.99 20.41
N LYS A 9 -12.58 -13.57 20.58
CA LYS A 9 -13.17 -13.76 21.93
C LYS A 9 -12.38 -14.77 22.75
N GLU A 10 -11.84 -15.77 22.06
CA GLU A 10 -10.93 -16.79 22.58
C GLU A 10 -9.75 -16.88 21.65
N PRO A 11 -8.54 -17.18 22.13
CA PRO A 11 -7.38 -17.36 21.26
C PRO A 11 -7.67 -18.35 20.14
N ALA A 12 -7.38 -17.94 18.90
CA ALA A 12 -7.65 -18.74 17.71
C ALA A 12 -6.42 -19.56 17.32
N GLU A 13 -6.61 -20.85 17.13
CA GLU A 13 -5.64 -21.71 16.44
C GLU A 13 -5.63 -21.32 14.95
N TRP A 14 -4.44 -21.18 14.37
CA TRP A 14 -4.27 -20.67 13.02
C TRP A 14 -3.25 -21.46 12.19
N SER A 15 -2.57 -22.41 12.83
CA SER A 15 -1.62 -23.35 12.23
C SER A 15 -2.08 -24.77 12.46
N GLU A 16 -1.75 -25.67 11.56
CA GLU A 16 -1.95 -27.12 11.74
C GLU A 16 -0.90 -27.72 12.67
N ASN A 17 0.18 -26.99 12.95
CA ASN A 17 1.24 -27.41 13.86
C ASN A 17 0.84 -27.10 15.32
N PRO A 18 0.68 -28.12 16.18
CA PRO A 18 0.25 -27.94 17.57
C PRO A 18 1.27 -27.19 18.45
N ASP A 19 2.52 -27.08 18.01
CA ASP A 19 3.56 -26.33 18.73
C ASP A 19 3.48 -24.82 18.48
N VAL A 20 2.62 -24.38 17.54
CA VAL A 20 2.41 -22.95 17.22
C VAL A 20 1.35 -22.41 18.16
N ALA A 21 1.69 -21.37 18.90
CA ALA A 21 0.79 -20.77 19.87
C ALA A 21 -0.43 -20.09 19.18
N PRO A 22 -1.65 -20.25 19.74
CA PRO A 22 -2.81 -19.52 19.29
C PRO A 22 -2.66 -18.02 19.51
N VAL A 23 -3.41 -17.21 18.75
CA VAL A 23 -3.36 -15.76 18.82
C VAL A 23 -4.74 -15.16 19.21
N ASP A 24 -4.70 -14.05 19.92
CA ASP A 24 -5.89 -13.28 20.31
C ASP A 24 -6.19 -12.10 19.35
N ARG A 25 -5.17 -11.61 18.62
CA ARG A 25 -5.33 -10.53 17.62
C ARG A 25 -5.73 -11.09 16.26
N MET A 26 -6.70 -10.43 15.63
CA MET A 26 -7.06 -10.77 14.26
C MET A 26 -5.94 -10.45 13.29
N PHE A 27 -5.63 -11.41 12.43
CA PHE A 27 -4.65 -11.23 11.37
C PHE A 27 -5.10 -10.19 10.33
N ARG A 28 -4.13 -9.54 9.71
CA ARG A 28 -4.29 -8.58 8.60
C ARG A 28 -5.23 -7.42 8.95
N THR A 29 -5.27 -7.06 10.23
CA THR A 29 -6.14 -6.02 10.73
C THR A 29 -5.30 -4.99 11.50
N PRO A 30 -4.89 -3.87 10.86
CA PRO A 30 -4.13 -2.83 11.53
C PRO A 30 -5.01 -2.07 12.52
N ASP A 31 -4.45 -1.73 13.68
CA ASP A 31 -5.16 -0.96 14.71
C ASP A 31 -5.39 0.50 14.28
N LEU A 32 -4.51 1.04 13.44
CA LEU A 32 -4.59 2.41 12.94
C LEU A 32 -4.36 2.43 11.42
N TYR A 33 -5.32 2.98 10.68
CA TYR A 33 -5.20 3.13 9.23
C TYR A 33 -6.00 4.31 8.72
N GLY A 34 -5.75 4.70 7.48
CA GLY A 34 -6.53 5.74 6.84
C GLY A 34 -5.92 6.25 5.55
N TYR A 35 -6.63 7.16 4.95
CA TYR A 35 -6.18 7.83 3.74
C TYR A 35 -6.57 9.29 3.76
N PHE A 36 -5.92 10.07 2.91
CA PHE A 36 -6.32 11.43 2.58
C PHE A 36 -6.13 11.69 1.09
N THR A 37 -6.91 12.65 0.59
CA THR A 37 -6.75 13.20 -0.76
C THR A 37 -6.83 14.71 -0.67
N MET A 38 -5.83 15.38 -1.21
CA MET A 38 -5.78 16.83 -1.35
C MET A 38 -5.69 17.18 -2.83
N GLN A 39 -6.54 18.09 -3.29
CA GLN A 39 -6.50 18.60 -4.64
C GLN A 39 -6.43 20.12 -4.60
N TYR A 40 -5.55 20.68 -5.41
CA TYR A 40 -5.40 22.10 -5.58
C TYR A 40 -5.47 22.47 -7.05
N THR A 41 -6.47 23.30 -7.42
CA THR A 41 -6.76 23.68 -8.80
C THR A 41 -6.84 25.20 -8.88
N PRO A 42 -5.71 25.91 -8.89
CA PRO A 42 -5.68 27.37 -8.88
C PRO A 42 -6.26 27.97 -10.16
N THR A 43 -6.26 27.22 -11.25
CA THR A 43 -6.85 27.62 -12.53
C THR A 43 -7.53 26.42 -13.19
N LYS A 44 -8.46 26.67 -14.13
CA LYS A 44 -9.11 25.59 -14.92
C LYS A 44 -8.12 24.76 -15.74
N LYS A 45 -6.89 25.23 -15.93
CA LYS A 45 -5.87 24.58 -16.77
C LYS A 45 -4.68 24.01 -15.96
N PHE A 46 -4.75 24.07 -14.64
CA PHE A 46 -3.66 23.58 -13.79
C PHE A 46 -4.20 22.91 -12.55
N SER A 47 -3.75 21.70 -12.27
CA SER A 47 -4.13 20.96 -11.08
C SER A 47 -2.94 20.22 -10.47
N MET A 48 -2.97 20.12 -9.15
CA MET A 48 -2.08 19.27 -8.37
C MET A 48 -2.91 18.40 -7.46
N SER A 49 -2.47 17.19 -7.21
CA SER A 49 -3.08 16.31 -6.22
C SER A 49 -2.01 15.60 -5.39
N LEU A 50 -2.31 15.47 -4.11
CA LEU A 50 -1.53 14.70 -3.16
C LEU A 50 -2.48 13.71 -2.49
N THR A 51 -2.14 12.42 -2.56
CA THR A 51 -2.86 11.38 -1.86
C THR A 51 -1.93 10.66 -0.91
N GLY A 52 -2.45 10.15 0.17
CA GLY A 52 -1.67 9.34 1.10
C GLY A 52 -2.53 8.28 1.74
N THR A 53 -1.96 7.09 1.90
CA THR A 53 -2.55 5.95 2.60
C THR A 53 -1.59 5.50 3.69
N TYR A 54 -2.09 5.44 4.90
CA TYR A 54 -1.36 4.93 6.05
C TYR A 54 -1.96 3.60 6.51
N SER A 55 -1.10 2.62 6.73
CA SER A 55 -1.42 1.37 7.39
C SER A 55 -0.45 1.17 8.56
N GLY A 56 -0.98 1.10 9.75
CA GLY A 56 -0.22 0.78 10.97
C GLY A 56 0.26 -0.67 11.00
N PRO A 57 1.03 -1.05 12.01
CA PRO A 57 1.42 -2.43 12.24
C PRO A 57 0.21 -3.34 12.35
N MET A 58 0.33 -4.56 11.85
CA MET A 58 -0.69 -5.60 11.98
C MET A 58 -0.01 -6.96 12.09
N LEU A 59 -0.73 -7.92 12.67
CA LEU A 59 -0.27 -9.29 12.73
C LEU A 59 -0.55 -10.00 11.39
N VAL A 60 0.42 -10.69 10.83
CA VAL A 60 0.28 -11.50 9.62
C VAL A 60 0.82 -12.89 9.84
N GLN A 61 0.25 -13.83 9.12
CA GLN A 61 0.73 -15.20 9.05
C GLN A 61 1.91 -15.27 8.08
N HIS A 62 2.95 -15.97 8.47
CA HIS A 62 4.04 -16.40 7.61
C HIS A 62 4.11 -17.92 7.74
N MET A 63 3.60 -18.61 6.74
CA MET A 63 3.48 -20.05 6.73
C MET A 63 4.84 -20.71 6.50
N GLU A 64 4.97 -21.96 6.94
CA GLU A 64 6.14 -22.78 6.67
C GLU A 64 6.51 -22.72 5.17
N SER A 65 7.79 -22.48 4.92
CA SER A 65 8.32 -22.28 3.57
C SER A 65 9.81 -22.63 3.54
N SER A 66 10.45 -22.49 2.38
CA SER A 66 11.90 -22.65 2.25
C SER A 66 12.71 -21.63 3.08
N VAL A 67 12.08 -20.56 3.53
CA VAL A 67 12.70 -19.49 4.31
C VAL A 67 12.37 -19.62 5.80
N THR A 68 11.15 -20.05 6.11
CA THR A 68 10.60 -20.15 7.46
C THR A 68 10.28 -21.62 7.78
N PRO A 69 10.99 -22.24 8.74
CA PRO A 69 10.87 -23.68 9.00
C PRO A 69 9.60 -24.10 9.75
N VAL A 70 8.85 -23.14 10.29
CA VAL A 70 7.57 -23.34 10.98
C VAL A 70 6.68 -22.13 10.76
N ASP A 71 5.37 -22.29 10.92
CA ASP A 71 4.43 -21.16 10.85
C ASP A 71 4.71 -20.19 11.98
N ILE A 72 4.82 -18.90 11.64
CA ILE A 72 5.03 -17.82 12.61
C ILE A 72 4.06 -16.68 12.40
N ALA A 73 3.64 -16.07 13.51
CA ALA A 73 2.89 -14.82 13.49
C ALA A 73 3.87 -13.65 13.55
N VAL A 74 3.86 -12.82 12.52
CA VAL A 74 4.79 -11.69 12.34
C VAL A 74 4.05 -10.37 12.50
N GLU A 75 4.60 -9.45 13.29
CA GLU A 75 4.10 -8.07 13.35
C GLU A 75 4.78 -7.24 12.26
N THR A 76 3.95 -6.68 11.37
CA THR A 76 4.44 -5.89 10.24
C THR A 76 4.90 -4.50 10.66
N PRO A 77 5.81 -3.86 9.92
CA PRO A 77 6.03 -2.43 10.05
C PRO A 77 4.80 -1.64 9.58
N SER A 78 4.76 -0.36 9.91
CA SER A 78 3.79 0.57 9.32
C SER A 78 4.22 1.00 7.92
N PHE A 79 3.22 1.29 7.07
CA PHE A 79 3.44 1.80 5.71
C PHE A 79 2.75 3.15 5.52
N PHE A 80 3.42 4.05 4.82
CA PHE A 80 2.85 5.30 4.37
C PHE A 80 3.14 5.49 2.88
N ASP A 81 2.15 5.18 2.06
CA ASP A 81 2.21 5.38 0.62
C ASP A 81 1.60 6.73 0.27
N ALA A 82 2.42 7.65 -0.22
CA ALA A 82 1.99 8.97 -0.67
C ALA A 82 2.33 9.18 -2.13
N ASN A 83 1.38 9.77 -2.88
CA ASN A 83 1.49 9.97 -4.31
C ASN A 83 1.22 11.44 -4.65
N PHE A 84 2.06 12.02 -5.49
CA PHE A 84 1.89 13.38 -5.99
C PHE A 84 1.72 13.37 -7.50
N LYS A 85 0.75 14.15 -7.98
CA LYS A 85 0.49 14.36 -9.40
C LYS A 85 0.33 15.84 -9.70
N ILE A 86 0.85 16.27 -10.84
CA ILE A 86 0.64 17.57 -11.43
C ILE A 86 0.12 17.43 -12.86
N ALA A 87 -0.79 18.28 -13.27
CA ALA A 87 -1.30 18.32 -14.64
C ALA A 87 -1.52 19.75 -15.10
N LYS A 88 -1.19 20.02 -16.37
CA LYS A 88 -1.41 21.31 -17.01
C LYS A 88 -1.99 21.15 -18.42
N ASP A 89 -3.06 21.87 -18.68
CA ASP A 89 -3.73 21.90 -19.97
C ASP A 89 -3.27 23.10 -20.78
N PHE A 90 -3.00 22.86 -22.06
CA PHE A 90 -2.64 23.85 -23.07
C PHE A 90 -3.65 23.78 -24.22
N SER A 91 -4.25 24.90 -24.58
CA SER A 91 -5.04 24.99 -25.83
C SER A 91 -4.10 25.33 -26.96
N ILE A 92 -3.84 24.37 -27.85
CA ILE A 92 -2.92 24.52 -28.98
C ILE A 92 -3.67 25.15 -30.17
N PHE A 93 -4.88 24.66 -30.43
CA PHE A 93 -5.78 25.16 -31.47
C PHE A 93 -7.19 25.28 -30.91
N PRO A 94 -8.13 25.95 -31.59
CA PRO A 94 -9.49 26.14 -31.08
C PRO A 94 -10.26 24.88 -30.66
N MET A 95 -9.87 23.73 -31.21
CA MET A 95 -10.52 22.44 -30.91
C MET A 95 -9.53 21.38 -30.38
N VAL A 96 -8.24 21.74 -30.14
CA VAL A 96 -7.20 20.79 -29.73
C VAL A 96 -6.62 21.21 -28.41
N ASN A 97 -6.79 20.37 -27.41
CA ASN A 97 -6.20 20.55 -26.08
C ASN A 97 -5.13 19.49 -25.82
N LEU A 98 -4.00 19.94 -25.35
CA LEU A 98 -2.89 19.11 -24.89
C LEU A 98 -2.81 19.20 -23.37
N GLN A 99 -2.87 18.06 -22.68
CA GLN A 99 -2.56 17.98 -21.27
C GLN A 99 -1.20 17.31 -21.10
N LEU A 100 -0.31 17.98 -20.37
CA LEU A 100 0.90 17.37 -19.84
C LEU A 100 0.64 17.04 -18.38
N ASN A 101 0.98 15.83 -17.99
CA ASN A 101 0.87 15.40 -16.61
C ASN A 101 2.10 14.59 -16.20
N GLY A 102 2.38 14.59 -14.92
CA GLY A 102 3.47 13.81 -14.35
C GLY A 102 3.28 13.67 -12.86
N GLY A 103 4.03 12.79 -12.28
CA GLY A 103 3.93 12.57 -10.84
C GLY A 103 4.95 11.59 -10.31
N VAL A 104 4.89 11.45 -9.00
CA VAL A 104 5.69 10.50 -8.24
C VAL A 104 4.73 9.64 -7.43
N MET A 105 4.81 8.33 -7.62
CA MET A 105 4.13 7.34 -6.79
C MET A 105 5.07 6.87 -5.70
N ASN A 106 4.50 6.58 -4.55
CA ASN A 106 5.24 6.14 -3.36
C ASN A 106 6.43 7.06 -3.02
N LEU A 107 6.14 8.34 -2.75
CA LEU A 107 7.11 9.41 -2.46
C LEU A 107 8.17 9.01 -1.42
N PHE A 108 7.78 8.24 -0.41
CA PHE A 108 8.65 7.85 0.70
C PHE A 108 9.34 6.51 0.49
N ASN A 109 9.09 5.84 -0.66
CA ASN A 109 9.64 4.52 -0.95
C ASN A 109 9.28 3.49 0.14
N SER A 110 8.06 3.57 0.63
CA SER A 110 7.52 2.74 1.71
C SER A 110 6.86 1.50 1.11
N PHE A 111 7.57 0.38 1.06
CA PHE A 111 7.08 -0.88 0.50
C PHE A 111 7.66 -2.08 1.24
N GLN A 112 7.00 -3.21 1.13
CA GLN A 112 7.48 -4.48 1.69
C GLN A 112 8.77 -4.88 0.96
N LYS A 113 9.78 -5.37 1.72
CA LYS A 113 11.09 -5.76 1.19
C LYS A 113 11.45 -7.20 1.48
N ASP A 114 10.74 -7.83 2.39
CA ASP A 114 11.00 -9.16 2.94
C ASP A 114 10.09 -10.23 2.35
N PHE A 115 9.87 -10.15 1.04
CA PHE A 115 9.12 -11.19 0.31
C PHE A 115 9.86 -12.51 0.34
N ASP A 116 9.13 -13.60 0.55
CA ASP A 116 9.63 -14.92 0.27
C ASP A 116 9.93 -15.11 -1.22
N THR A 117 10.99 -15.80 -1.52
CA THR A 117 11.43 -16.09 -2.89
C THR A 117 11.63 -17.59 -3.09
N GLY A 118 11.61 -18.04 -4.33
CA GLY A 118 11.80 -19.45 -4.68
C GLY A 118 10.52 -20.21 -4.96
N ALA A 119 10.66 -21.51 -5.24
CA ALA A 119 9.54 -22.38 -5.62
C ALA A 119 8.63 -22.69 -4.41
N ASP A 120 9.25 -22.89 -3.23
CA ASP A 120 8.57 -23.28 -2.00
C ASP A 120 8.36 -22.06 -1.07
N ARG A 121 8.18 -20.87 -1.64
CA ARG A 121 7.88 -19.64 -0.89
C ARG A 121 6.47 -19.64 -0.33
N ASP A 122 6.25 -18.97 0.79
CA ASP A 122 4.90 -18.57 1.19
C ASP A 122 4.40 -17.42 0.28
N SER A 123 3.60 -17.76 -0.72
CA SER A 123 2.99 -16.77 -1.63
C SER A 123 1.94 -15.89 -0.95
N GLY A 124 1.47 -16.26 0.22
CA GLY A 124 0.54 -15.51 1.06
C GLY A 124 1.20 -14.43 1.91
N TYR A 125 2.53 -14.48 2.08
CA TYR A 125 3.28 -13.50 2.88
C TYR A 125 3.47 -12.18 2.13
N ILE A 126 2.34 -11.57 1.78
CA ILE A 126 2.25 -10.24 1.16
C ILE A 126 1.36 -9.38 2.06
N TYR A 127 1.88 -8.28 2.61
CA TYR A 127 1.18 -7.47 3.61
C TYR A 127 1.35 -5.95 3.44
N GLY A 128 2.26 -5.50 2.58
CA GLY A 128 2.56 -4.09 2.33
C GLY A 128 2.47 -3.70 0.87
N PRO A 129 2.68 -2.42 0.55
CA PRO A 129 2.81 -1.98 -0.83
C PRO A 129 3.93 -2.76 -1.53
N MET A 130 3.67 -3.19 -2.75
CA MET A 130 4.61 -4.03 -3.52
C MET A 130 5.51 -3.20 -4.45
N MET A 131 5.12 -1.96 -4.74
CA MET A 131 5.80 -1.12 -5.72
C MET A 131 6.71 -0.10 -5.05
N PRO A 132 7.99 -0.03 -5.41
CA PRO A 132 8.88 1.03 -4.99
C PRO A 132 8.47 2.37 -5.60
N ARG A 133 9.13 3.45 -5.17
CA ARG A 133 8.92 4.77 -5.73
C ARG A 133 9.09 4.76 -7.25
N SER A 134 8.09 5.32 -7.94
CA SER A 134 8.06 5.41 -9.39
C SER A 134 7.76 6.82 -9.83
N ILE A 135 8.43 7.27 -10.90
CA ILE A 135 8.18 8.58 -11.52
C ILE A 135 7.56 8.30 -12.89
N TYR A 136 6.51 9.03 -13.21
CA TYR A 136 5.85 8.91 -14.50
C TYR A 136 5.62 10.27 -15.16
N PHE A 137 5.53 10.25 -16.47
CA PHE A 137 5.13 11.37 -17.29
C PHE A 137 4.11 10.92 -18.32
N GLY A 138 3.10 11.74 -18.58
CA GLY A 138 2.04 11.44 -19.52
C GLY A 138 1.64 12.65 -20.36
N VAL A 139 1.19 12.37 -21.57
CA VAL A 139 0.65 13.33 -22.50
C VAL A 139 -0.74 12.85 -22.92
N LYS A 140 -1.73 13.74 -22.87
CA LYS A 140 -3.10 13.48 -23.36
C LYS A 140 -3.46 14.54 -24.38
N LEU A 141 -3.86 14.11 -25.55
CA LEU A 141 -4.42 14.95 -26.60
C LEU A 141 -5.93 14.73 -26.65
N SER A 142 -6.71 15.80 -26.72
CA SER A 142 -8.17 15.76 -26.87
C SER A 142 -8.62 16.76 -27.93
N LEU A 143 -9.55 16.31 -28.75
CA LEU A 143 -10.21 17.06 -29.84
C LEU A 143 -11.60 17.51 -29.39
#